data_02860be8c3b5d8f979d128bd91f6c136
#
_entry.id   02860be8c3b5d8f979d128bd91f6c136
#
_cell.length_a   1.000
_cell.length_b   1.000
_cell.length_c   1.000
_cell.angle_alpha   90.00
_cell.angle_beta   90.00
_cell.angle_gamma   90.00
#
_symmetry.space_group_name_H-M   'P 1'
#
loop_
_entity.id
_entity.type
_entity.pdbx_description
1 polymer ?
#
loop_
_entity_poly.entity_id
_entity_poly.type
_entity_poly.pdbx_seq_one_letter_code
_entity_poly.pdbx_strand_id
1 'polypeptide(L)'
;MIARDSYHSEVIDLLSNNLAVVDSPSARGTGNEVDMEQILSWNPDVVIFAEKDMYDKAVDDPLWQAVTAISEKRYYRTPVGPYNWMGFPPSVQRLLGMTWMAKALYPQAADYDLYEETKQYFDLFYHCDLTREAFDHLTAGAL
;
A
#
# COMPACT_ATOMS: atom_id res chain seq x y z
N MET A 1 10.39 -6.30 -0.04
CA MET A 1 10.23 -4.83 -0.23
C MET A 1 10.05 -4.51 -1.71
N ILE A 2 9.25 -3.52 -2.05
CA ILE A 2 9.05 -3.04 -3.43
C ILE A 2 10.01 -1.87 -3.67
N ALA A 3 11.03 -2.11 -4.47
CA ALA A 3 12.07 -1.12 -4.75
C ALA A 3 11.55 -0.02 -5.69
N ARG A 4 12.10 1.19 -5.54
CA ARG A 4 11.90 2.31 -6.46
C ARG A 4 12.25 1.90 -7.89
N ASP A 5 11.54 2.45 -8.86
CA ASP A 5 11.71 2.16 -10.30
C ASP A 5 11.46 0.69 -10.68
N SER A 6 10.94 -0.12 -9.77
CA SER A 6 10.50 -1.48 -10.10
C SER A 6 9.11 -1.44 -10.78
N TYR A 7 8.81 -2.46 -11.56
CA TYR A 7 7.52 -2.59 -12.24
C TYR A 7 6.31 -2.60 -11.28
N HIS A 8 6.53 -2.89 -10.00
CA HIS A 8 5.49 -2.96 -8.97
C HIS A 8 5.38 -1.69 -8.12
N SER A 9 6.30 -0.73 -8.27
CA SER A 9 6.35 0.47 -7.42
C SER A 9 5.63 1.69 -8.01
N GLU A 10 5.10 1.60 -9.22
CA GLU A 10 4.57 2.74 -9.99
C GLU A 10 3.65 3.65 -9.17
N VAL A 11 2.68 3.09 -8.44
CA VAL A 11 1.77 3.89 -7.60
C VAL A 11 2.53 4.61 -6.49
N ILE A 12 3.50 3.92 -5.87
CA ILE A 12 4.32 4.47 -4.78
C ILE A 12 5.19 5.61 -5.32
N ASP A 13 5.85 5.38 -6.45
CA ASP A 13 6.80 6.33 -7.05
C ASP A 13 6.09 7.59 -7.60
N LEU A 14 4.83 7.46 -8.05
CA LEU A 14 4.02 8.59 -8.50
C LEU A 14 3.50 9.47 -7.36
N LEU A 15 3.19 8.89 -6.20
CA LEU A 15 2.51 9.58 -5.11
C LEU A 15 3.43 9.92 -3.92
N SER A 16 4.65 9.37 -3.89
CA SER A 16 5.54 9.55 -2.75
C SER A 16 7.02 9.53 -3.14
N ASN A 17 7.88 9.86 -2.17
CA ASN A 17 9.31 9.61 -2.29
C ASN A 17 9.61 8.18 -1.79
N ASN A 18 9.64 7.22 -2.69
CA ASN A 18 9.98 5.84 -2.36
C ASN A 18 11.45 5.75 -1.92
N LEU A 19 11.69 5.45 -0.64
CA LEU A 19 13.03 5.35 -0.05
C LEU A 19 13.74 4.04 -0.36
N ALA A 20 13.02 3.05 -0.89
CA ALA A 20 13.52 1.72 -1.18
C ALA A 20 14.41 1.70 -2.43
N VAL A 21 15.55 2.35 -2.38
CA VAL A 21 16.53 2.42 -3.47
C VAL A 21 17.49 1.25 -3.36
N VAL A 22 17.61 0.47 -4.43
CA VAL A 22 18.53 -0.67 -4.56
C VAL A 22 19.21 -0.66 -5.93
N ASP A 23 20.42 -1.20 -6.02
CA ASP A 23 21.21 -1.21 -7.26
C ASP A 23 20.54 -2.01 -8.39
N SER A 24 19.80 -3.05 -8.04
CA SER A 24 19.13 -3.94 -9.01
C SER A 24 17.72 -4.29 -8.52
N PRO A 25 16.70 -3.51 -8.88
CA PRO A 25 15.31 -3.81 -8.56
C PRO A 25 14.90 -5.19 -9.10
N SER A 26 14.31 -6.01 -8.24
CA SER A 26 13.81 -7.32 -8.66
C SER A 26 12.66 -7.17 -9.65
N ALA A 27 12.77 -7.83 -10.81
CA ALA A 27 11.68 -7.97 -11.76
C ALA A 27 10.67 -9.06 -11.36
N ARG A 28 10.94 -9.80 -10.29
CA ARG A 28 10.05 -10.83 -9.76
C ARG A 28 9.07 -10.23 -8.76
N GLY A 29 7.85 -10.71 -8.75
CA GLY A 29 6.79 -10.23 -7.85
C GLY A 29 7.06 -10.39 -6.33
N THR A 30 8.14 -11.09 -5.96
CA THR A 30 8.59 -11.24 -4.58
C THR A 30 9.30 -10.01 -4.00
N GLY A 31 9.65 -9.03 -4.86
CA GLY A 31 10.40 -7.83 -4.45
C GLY A 31 11.86 -8.11 -4.08
N ASN A 32 12.47 -7.16 -3.37
CA ASN A 32 13.83 -7.25 -2.89
C ASN A 32 13.85 -7.61 -1.38
N GLU A 33 14.80 -8.43 -0.97
CA GLU A 33 15.08 -8.64 0.45
C GLU A 33 15.70 -7.37 1.04
N VAL A 34 15.38 -7.08 2.29
CA VAL A 34 15.92 -5.95 3.05
C VAL A 34 15.95 -6.36 4.53
N ASP A 35 17.00 -6.01 5.23
CA ASP A 35 17.11 -6.20 6.66
C ASP A 35 16.55 -5.00 7.47
N MET A 36 16.41 -5.20 8.76
CA MET A 36 15.90 -4.15 9.66
C MET A 36 16.87 -2.97 9.80
N GLU A 37 18.19 -3.20 9.70
CA GLU A 37 19.17 -2.12 9.80
C GLU A 37 18.98 -1.14 8.66
N GLN A 38 18.72 -1.64 7.46
CA GLN A 38 18.44 -0.81 6.29
C GLN A 38 17.11 -0.06 6.44
N ILE A 39 16.05 -0.70 6.95
CA ILE A 39 14.75 -0.05 7.19
C ILE A 39 14.91 1.07 8.22
N LEU A 40 15.63 0.81 9.30
CA LEU A 40 15.93 1.82 10.34
C LEU A 40 16.80 2.97 9.80
N SER A 41 17.74 2.67 8.92
CA SER A 41 18.57 3.70 8.25
C SER A 41 17.73 4.61 7.34
N TRP A 42 16.77 4.06 6.62
CA TRP A 42 15.83 4.86 5.82
C TRP A 42 14.83 5.65 6.68
N ASN A 43 14.44 5.08 7.81
CA ASN A 43 13.46 5.61 8.76
C ASN A 43 12.27 6.30 8.07
N PRO A 44 11.44 5.55 7.35
CA PRO A 44 10.36 6.11 6.54
C PRO A 44 9.31 6.80 7.40
N ASP A 45 8.68 7.84 6.84
CA ASP A 45 7.53 8.52 7.45
C ASP A 45 6.25 7.67 7.39
N VAL A 46 6.15 6.79 6.41
CA VAL A 46 5.01 5.89 6.19
C VAL A 46 5.50 4.52 5.75
N VAL A 47 4.90 3.47 6.28
CA VAL A 47 5.12 2.08 5.82
C VAL A 47 3.83 1.51 5.25
N ILE A 48 3.92 0.91 4.06
CA ILE A 48 2.80 0.21 3.44
C ILE A 48 3.15 -1.28 3.33
N PHE A 49 2.38 -2.11 4.00
CA PHE A 49 2.52 -3.55 3.97
C PHE A 49 1.67 -4.14 2.85
N ALA A 50 2.29 -4.94 1.97
CA ALA A 50 1.57 -5.64 0.90
C ALA A 50 0.78 -6.85 1.41
N GLU A 51 1.19 -7.42 2.56
CA GLU A 51 0.64 -8.66 3.11
C GLU A 51 0.20 -8.49 4.56
N LYS A 52 -0.91 -9.18 4.90
CA LYS A 52 -1.50 -9.13 6.24
C LYS A 52 -0.57 -9.64 7.32
N ASP A 53 0.11 -10.77 7.08
CA ASP A 53 0.97 -11.39 8.09
C ASP A 53 2.14 -10.50 8.51
N MET A 54 2.70 -9.74 7.56
CA MET A 54 3.76 -8.78 7.86
C MET A 54 3.23 -7.56 8.61
N TYR A 55 2.05 -7.08 8.25
CA TYR A 55 1.37 -6.01 8.96
C TYR A 55 1.10 -6.39 10.41
N ASP A 56 0.48 -7.55 10.65
CA ASP A 56 0.15 -8.02 11.99
C ASP A 56 1.41 -8.23 12.87
N LYS A 57 2.49 -8.76 12.29
CA LYS A 57 3.76 -8.94 13.01
C LYS A 57 4.44 -7.62 13.36
N ALA A 58 4.44 -6.65 12.46
CA ALA A 58 5.12 -5.38 12.66
C ALA A 58 4.50 -4.56 13.81
N VAL A 59 3.21 -4.71 14.07
CA VAL A 59 2.51 -3.98 15.14
C VAL A 59 3.05 -4.31 16.51
N ASP A 60 3.38 -5.58 16.76
CA ASP A 60 3.78 -6.10 18.08
C ASP A 60 5.31 -6.33 18.21
N ASP A 61 6.07 -6.19 17.13
CA ASP A 61 7.51 -6.45 17.13
C ASP A 61 8.29 -5.22 17.63
N PRO A 62 9.07 -5.35 18.72
CA PRO A 62 9.88 -4.26 19.27
C PRO A 62 10.86 -3.64 18.26
N LEU A 63 11.39 -4.41 17.30
CA LEU A 63 12.29 -3.88 16.27
C LEU A 63 11.54 -2.94 15.31
N TRP A 64 10.31 -3.28 14.95
CA TRP A 64 9.48 -2.41 14.12
C TRP A 64 9.04 -1.15 14.87
N GLN A 65 8.86 -1.19 16.19
CA GLN A 65 8.53 -0.02 17.00
C GLN A 65 9.63 1.05 17.00
N ALA A 66 10.86 0.70 16.62
CA ALA A 66 11.96 1.66 16.44
C ALA A 66 11.85 2.45 15.12
N VAL A 67 10.99 2.04 14.18
CA VAL A 67 10.70 2.79 12.96
C VAL A 67 9.67 3.86 13.25
N THR A 68 9.97 5.12 12.90
CA THR A 68 9.10 6.28 13.19
C THR A 68 7.68 6.08 12.69
N ALA A 69 7.49 5.57 11.48
CA ALA A 69 6.18 5.30 10.91
C ALA A 69 5.33 4.35 11.78
N ILE A 70 5.95 3.35 12.40
CA ILE A 70 5.24 2.38 13.25
C ILE A 70 4.90 3.00 14.60
N SER A 71 5.86 3.62 15.28
CA SER A 71 5.65 4.27 16.58
C SER A 71 4.63 5.40 16.51
N GLU A 72 4.53 6.11 15.39
CA GLU A 72 3.55 7.18 15.14
C GLU A 72 2.25 6.69 14.49
N LYS A 73 2.08 5.37 14.31
CA LYS A 73 0.90 4.73 13.70
C LYS A 73 0.61 5.21 12.27
N ARG A 74 1.66 5.55 11.53
CA ARG A 74 1.59 5.90 10.10
C ARG A 74 1.97 4.71 9.23
N TYR A 75 1.23 3.64 9.37
CA TYR A 75 1.43 2.41 8.59
C TYR A 75 0.09 1.83 8.16
N TYR A 76 0.06 1.31 6.97
CA TYR A 76 -1.15 0.86 6.30
C TYR A 76 -0.95 -0.52 5.70
N ARG A 77 -2.05 -1.25 5.53
CA ARG A 77 -2.05 -2.49 4.75
C ARG A 77 -2.71 -2.22 3.40
N THR A 78 -2.06 -2.63 2.31
CA THR A 78 -2.65 -2.54 0.98
C THR A 78 -3.98 -3.29 0.91
N PRO A 79 -5.07 -2.67 0.43
CA PRO A 79 -6.32 -3.38 0.19
C PRO A 79 -6.14 -4.50 -0.84
N VAL A 80 -6.90 -5.59 -0.68
CA VAL A 80 -6.87 -6.74 -1.57
C VAL A 80 -8.29 -7.14 -1.93
N GLY A 81 -8.58 -7.15 -3.21
CA GLY A 81 -9.85 -7.66 -3.74
C GLY A 81 -10.28 -6.93 -5.03
N PRO A 82 -10.50 -7.68 -6.11
CA PRO A 82 -10.16 -9.10 -6.32
C PRO A 82 -8.66 -9.38 -6.38
N TYR A 83 -7.83 -8.34 -6.58
CA TYR A 83 -6.36 -8.40 -6.56
C TYR A 83 -5.81 -7.36 -5.60
N ASN A 84 -4.50 -7.42 -5.33
CA ASN A 84 -3.81 -6.36 -4.59
C ASN A 84 -3.88 -5.03 -5.36
N TRP A 85 -4.27 -3.95 -4.68
CA TRP A 85 -4.52 -2.67 -5.35
C TRP A 85 -3.25 -1.95 -5.80
N MET A 86 -2.10 -2.29 -5.25
CA MET A 86 -0.85 -1.59 -5.57
C MET A 86 -0.09 -2.16 -6.78
N GLY A 87 -0.26 -3.45 -7.11
CA GLY A 87 0.44 -3.97 -8.27
C GLY A 87 0.78 -5.46 -8.25
N PHE A 88 0.00 -6.30 -7.53
CA PHE A 88 0.16 -7.75 -7.51
C PHE A 88 -1.15 -8.47 -7.89
N PRO A 89 -1.30 -8.90 -9.15
CA PRO A 89 -0.48 -8.60 -10.33
C PRO A 89 -0.63 -7.13 -10.78
N PRO A 90 0.34 -6.60 -11.53
CA PRO A 90 0.20 -5.28 -12.16
C PRO A 90 -0.99 -5.27 -13.12
N SER A 91 -1.96 -4.41 -12.86
CA SER A 91 -3.23 -4.38 -13.60
C SER A 91 -3.89 -3.00 -13.48
N VAL A 92 -5.06 -2.83 -14.07
CA VAL A 92 -5.90 -1.64 -13.92
C VAL A 92 -6.28 -1.36 -12.46
N GLN A 93 -6.16 -2.34 -11.58
CA GLN A 93 -6.36 -2.20 -10.13
C GLN A 93 -5.47 -1.12 -9.50
N ARG A 94 -4.36 -0.75 -10.13
CA ARG A 94 -3.52 0.38 -9.72
C ARG A 94 -4.27 1.71 -9.65
N LEU A 95 -5.36 1.88 -10.40
CA LEU A 95 -6.22 3.05 -10.29
C LEU A 95 -6.83 3.14 -8.90
N LEU A 96 -7.34 2.02 -8.36
CA LEU A 96 -7.78 1.96 -6.96
C LEU A 96 -6.63 2.19 -5.99
N GLY A 97 -5.46 1.62 -6.28
CA GLY A 97 -4.25 1.83 -5.48
C GLY A 97 -3.87 3.30 -5.38
N MET A 98 -3.92 4.04 -6.49
CA MET A 98 -3.66 5.49 -6.51
C MET A 98 -4.67 6.26 -5.70
N THR A 99 -5.97 5.99 -5.87
CA THR A 99 -7.05 6.63 -5.12
C THR A 99 -6.92 6.35 -3.62
N TRP A 100 -6.73 5.10 -3.24
CA TRP A 100 -6.54 4.70 -1.85
C TRP A 100 -5.29 5.34 -1.23
N MET A 101 -4.13 5.24 -1.89
CA MET A 101 -2.86 5.75 -1.37
C MET A 101 -2.87 7.28 -1.26
N ALA A 102 -3.48 7.98 -2.22
CA ALA A 102 -3.65 9.43 -2.11
C ALA A 102 -4.49 9.81 -0.88
N LYS A 103 -5.56 9.06 -0.59
CA LYS A 103 -6.38 9.25 0.62
C LYS A 103 -5.59 8.97 1.90
N ALA A 104 -4.77 7.92 1.92
CA ALA A 104 -3.94 7.55 3.07
C ALA A 104 -2.84 8.60 3.36
N LEU A 105 -2.15 9.08 2.31
CA LEU A 105 -1.01 9.98 2.46
C LEU A 105 -1.41 11.46 2.55
N TYR A 106 -2.46 11.85 1.84
CA TYR A 106 -2.86 13.26 1.66
C TYR A 106 -4.34 13.49 1.94
N PRO A 107 -4.86 13.11 3.12
CA PRO A 107 -6.30 13.16 3.42
C PRO A 107 -6.91 14.55 3.26
N GLN A 108 -6.11 15.61 3.43
CA GLN A 108 -6.55 16.99 3.27
C GLN A 108 -6.73 17.41 1.80
N ALA A 109 -5.98 16.79 0.88
CA ALA A 109 -6.05 17.08 -0.55
C ALA A 109 -6.97 16.10 -1.29
N ALA A 110 -7.11 14.89 -0.77
CA ALA A 110 -7.96 13.83 -1.32
C ALA A 110 -9.39 13.95 -0.77
N ASP A 111 -10.08 15.04 -1.15
CA ASP A 111 -11.45 15.36 -0.71
C ASP A 111 -12.49 14.60 -1.54
N TYR A 112 -12.54 13.28 -1.35
CA TYR A 112 -13.52 12.37 -1.95
C TYR A 112 -13.87 11.23 -0.98
N ASP A 113 -15.02 10.60 -1.21
CA ASP A 113 -15.41 9.37 -0.50
C ASP A 113 -14.77 8.16 -1.20
N LEU A 114 -13.84 7.49 -0.52
CA LEU A 114 -13.13 6.33 -1.07
C LEU A 114 -14.08 5.17 -1.42
N TYR A 115 -15.18 5.01 -0.68
CA TYR A 115 -16.19 4.00 -1.01
C TYR A 115 -16.88 4.30 -2.35
N GLU A 116 -17.30 5.53 -2.56
CA GLU A 116 -17.98 5.93 -3.80
C GLU A 116 -17.05 5.78 -5.02
N GLU A 117 -15.79 6.20 -4.90
CA GLU A 117 -14.78 5.99 -5.95
C GLU A 117 -14.54 4.51 -6.23
N THR A 118 -14.43 3.69 -5.18
CA THR A 118 -14.26 2.24 -5.33
C THR A 118 -15.50 1.59 -5.93
N LYS A 119 -16.68 1.99 -5.53
CA LYS A 119 -17.95 1.51 -6.07
C LYS A 119 -18.07 1.82 -7.55
N GLN A 120 -17.75 3.04 -7.96
CA GLN A 120 -17.72 3.43 -9.37
C GLN A 120 -16.73 2.57 -10.17
N TYR A 121 -15.55 2.33 -9.62
CA TYR A 121 -14.56 1.46 -10.26
C TYR A 121 -15.10 0.03 -10.45
N PHE A 122 -15.74 -0.54 -9.43
CA PHE A 122 -16.29 -1.89 -9.50
C PHE A 122 -17.42 -1.99 -10.55
N ASP A 123 -18.28 -0.98 -10.64
CA ASP A 123 -19.30 -0.91 -11.68
C ASP A 123 -18.67 -0.84 -13.08
N LEU A 124 -17.70 0.04 -13.30
CA LEU A 124 -17.07 0.26 -14.62
C LEU A 124 -16.22 -0.92 -15.10
N PHE A 125 -15.44 -1.54 -14.22
CA PHE A 125 -14.44 -2.55 -14.61
C PHE A 125 -14.86 -3.99 -14.32
N TYR A 126 -15.71 -4.20 -13.34
CA TYR A 126 -16.18 -5.53 -12.95
C TYR A 126 -17.68 -5.76 -13.20
N HIS A 127 -18.41 -4.71 -13.56
CA HIS A 127 -19.86 -4.76 -13.80
C HIS A 127 -20.63 -5.39 -12.62
N CYS A 128 -20.22 -5.03 -11.42
CA CYS A 128 -20.85 -5.49 -10.19
C CYS A 128 -21.03 -4.36 -9.18
N ASP A 129 -22.09 -4.47 -8.39
CA ASP A 129 -22.37 -3.55 -7.30
C ASP A 129 -21.47 -3.90 -6.10
N LEU A 130 -20.73 -2.91 -5.61
CA LEU A 130 -19.95 -3.03 -4.39
C LEU A 130 -20.78 -2.57 -3.20
N THR A 131 -21.11 -3.49 -2.29
CA THR A 131 -21.77 -3.12 -1.04
C THR A 131 -20.82 -2.47 -0.05
N ARG A 132 -21.32 -1.66 0.87
CA ARG A 132 -20.51 -1.07 1.93
C ARG A 132 -19.81 -2.12 2.78
N GLU A 133 -20.50 -3.20 3.14
CA GLU A 133 -19.93 -4.31 3.89
C GLU A 133 -18.75 -4.97 3.16
N ALA A 134 -18.87 -5.19 1.85
CA ALA A 134 -17.79 -5.73 1.03
C ALA A 134 -16.60 -4.77 0.97
N PHE A 135 -16.85 -3.46 0.80
CA PHE A 135 -15.81 -2.44 0.83
C PHE A 135 -15.08 -2.41 2.17
N ASP A 136 -15.80 -2.42 3.29
CA ASP A 136 -15.21 -2.40 4.64
C ASP A 136 -14.34 -3.64 4.87
N HIS A 137 -14.73 -4.79 4.33
CA HIS A 137 -13.92 -6.01 4.35
C HIS A 137 -12.65 -5.90 3.51
N LEU A 138 -12.73 -5.34 2.30
CA LEU A 138 -11.58 -5.15 1.41
C LEU A 138 -10.54 -4.19 2.00
N THR A 139 -10.99 -3.16 2.70
CA THR A 139 -10.16 -2.08 3.24
C THR A 139 -9.84 -2.23 4.73
N ALA A 140 -10.22 -3.33 5.36
CA ALA A 140 -9.94 -3.56 6.79
C ALA A 140 -8.45 -3.45 7.11
N GLY A 141 -8.07 -2.50 7.98
CA GLY A 141 -6.69 -2.18 8.34
C GLY A 141 -5.90 -1.42 7.26
N ALA A 142 -6.58 -0.89 6.24
CA ALA A 142 -5.94 -0.17 5.14
C ALA A 142 -5.94 1.36 5.31
N LEU A 143 -6.72 1.90 6.25
CA LEU A 143 -6.77 3.33 6.64
C LEU A 143 -6.99 3.43 8.15
#